data_bf3136bd61fd0db334477e950039ba42
#
_entry.id   bf3136bd61fd0db334477e950039ba42
#
_cell.length_a   1.000
_cell.length_b   1.000
_cell.length_c   1.000
_cell.angle_alpha   90.00
_cell.angle_beta   90.00
_cell.angle_gamma   90.00
#
_symmetry.space_group_name_H-M   'P 1'
#
loop_
_entity.id
_entity.type
_entity.pdbx_description
1 polymer ?
#
loop_
_entity_poly.entity_id
_entity_poly.type
_entity_poly.pdbx_seq_one_letter_code
_entity_poly.pdbx_strand_id
1 'polypeptide(L)'
;MKSSIYAALLLSVSCLVHATPSFDTASLKIEGAINQPNYEQVALWDEAMLGALPEYEITTRTPWYDDAKTFRGPRLSDILAKVGANGTQLTITALNDYSITLPISDANKYQILLARSIDKIPLSVRDKGPLFLIYPFDQYPELRNKLYYGRAIWQISTIKVE
;
A
#
# COMPACT_ATOMS: atom_id res chain seq x y z
N MET A 1 -5.89 34.37 -59.66
CA MET A 1 -6.63 33.36 -58.89
C MET A 1 -5.64 32.68 -57.94
N LYS A 2 -5.66 33.00 -56.64
CA LYS A 2 -4.75 32.42 -55.64
C LYS A 2 -5.61 31.53 -54.72
N SER A 3 -5.45 30.21 -54.85
CA SER A 3 -6.12 29.23 -54.01
C SER A 3 -5.31 29.01 -52.72
N SER A 4 -5.82 29.44 -51.58
CA SER A 4 -5.25 29.15 -50.25
C SER A 4 -5.83 27.83 -49.76
N ILE A 5 -4.96 26.84 -49.56
CA ILE A 5 -5.27 25.56 -48.95
C ILE A 5 -5.04 25.71 -47.46
N TYR A 6 -6.11 25.69 -46.65
CA TYR A 6 -6.04 25.59 -45.20
C TYR A 6 -5.91 24.12 -44.81
N ALA A 7 -4.75 23.72 -44.34
CA ALA A 7 -4.55 22.41 -43.73
C ALA A 7 -5.06 22.44 -42.28
N ALA A 8 -6.15 21.75 -42.01
CA ALA A 8 -6.67 21.56 -40.67
C ALA A 8 -5.86 20.46 -39.95
N LEU A 9 -5.09 20.85 -38.94
CA LEU A 9 -4.33 19.96 -38.09
C LEU A 9 -5.29 19.38 -37.01
N LEU A 10 -5.74 18.13 -37.18
CA LEU A 10 -6.51 17.40 -36.17
C LEU A 10 -5.56 16.92 -35.07
N LEU A 11 -5.58 17.60 -33.91
CA LEU A 11 -4.94 17.09 -32.68
C LEU A 11 -5.83 15.97 -32.10
N SER A 12 -5.41 14.72 -32.26
CA SER A 12 -6.01 13.59 -31.54
C SER A 12 -5.54 13.59 -30.10
N VAL A 13 -6.38 14.00 -29.16
CA VAL A 13 -6.17 13.83 -27.73
C VAL A 13 -6.44 12.37 -27.40
N SER A 14 -5.39 11.57 -27.24
CA SER A 14 -5.48 10.22 -26.68
C SER A 14 -5.77 10.31 -25.19
N CYS A 15 -7.04 10.17 -24.79
CA CYS A 15 -7.39 9.89 -23.39
C CYS A 15 -6.89 8.50 -23.03
N LEU A 16 -5.86 8.44 -22.20
CA LEU A 16 -5.47 7.19 -21.51
C LEU A 16 -6.60 6.82 -20.52
N VAL A 17 -7.46 5.94 -20.94
CA VAL A 17 -8.45 5.33 -20.03
C VAL A 17 -7.69 4.36 -19.15
N HIS A 18 -7.41 4.77 -17.90
CA HIS A 18 -6.95 3.84 -16.89
C HIS A 18 -8.14 2.97 -16.48
N ALA A 19 -8.03 1.66 -16.69
CA ALA A 19 -9.03 0.73 -16.21
C ALA A 19 -9.12 0.84 -14.67
N THR A 20 -10.33 0.97 -14.14
CA THR A 20 -10.54 0.91 -12.70
C THR A 20 -10.27 -0.50 -12.22
N PRO A 21 -9.55 -0.68 -11.08
CA PRO A 21 -9.33 -2.01 -10.51
C PRO A 21 -10.67 -2.69 -10.21
N SER A 22 -10.71 -4.01 -10.40
CA SER A 22 -11.83 -4.85 -9.99
C SER A 22 -11.45 -5.66 -8.74
N PHE A 23 -12.43 -6.24 -8.04
CA PHE A 23 -12.15 -7.13 -6.91
C PHE A 23 -11.24 -8.29 -7.28
N ASP A 24 -11.34 -8.82 -8.50
CA ASP A 24 -10.53 -9.95 -8.97
C ASP A 24 -9.07 -9.60 -9.20
N THR A 25 -8.76 -8.32 -9.45
CA THR A 25 -7.40 -7.84 -9.74
C THR A 25 -6.78 -7.03 -8.60
N ALA A 26 -7.58 -6.70 -7.56
CA ALA A 26 -7.10 -5.90 -6.43
C ALA A 26 -6.16 -6.71 -5.53
N SER A 27 -4.98 -6.17 -5.28
CA SER A 27 -4.03 -6.71 -4.29
C SER A 27 -4.32 -6.19 -2.88
N LEU A 28 -5.04 -5.07 -2.76
CA LEU A 28 -5.39 -4.44 -1.49
C LEU A 28 -6.77 -3.77 -1.59
N LYS A 29 -7.64 -4.04 -0.61
CA LYS A 29 -8.89 -3.33 -0.40
C LYS A 29 -8.77 -2.42 0.82
N ILE A 30 -9.23 -1.17 0.70
CA ILE A 30 -9.33 -0.24 1.83
C ILE A 30 -10.78 0.21 1.96
N GLU A 31 -11.32 0.12 3.17
CA GLU A 31 -12.72 0.43 3.47
C GLU A 31 -12.88 1.20 4.78
N GLY A 32 -14.12 1.57 5.12
CA GLY A 32 -14.46 2.28 6.35
C GLY A 32 -14.42 3.79 6.19
N ALA A 33 -13.85 4.51 7.15
CA ALA A 33 -13.81 5.97 7.15
C ALA A 33 -12.78 6.52 6.15
N ILE A 34 -13.12 6.45 4.85
CA ILE A 34 -12.34 6.99 3.72
C ILE A 34 -13.18 7.97 2.90
N ASN A 35 -12.55 9.04 2.38
CA ASN A 35 -13.23 10.08 1.63
C ASN A 35 -13.01 10.00 0.11
N GLN A 36 -12.11 9.14 -0.36
CA GLN A 36 -11.75 8.99 -1.76
C GLN A 36 -11.79 7.50 -2.21
N PRO A 37 -12.97 6.87 -2.22
CA PRO A 37 -13.13 5.56 -2.78
C PRO A 37 -13.01 5.62 -4.33
N ASN A 38 -12.60 4.51 -4.95
CA ASN A 38 -12.55 4.37 -6.41
C ASN A 38 -13.50 3.29 -6.95
N TYR A 39 -14.15 2.56 -6.05
CA TYR A 39 -15.18 1.58 -6.37
C TYR A 39 -16.24 1.54 -5.27
N GLU A 40 -17.47 2.00 -5.56
CA GLU A 40 -18.56 2.14 -4.57
C GLU A 40 -18.07 2.91 -3.31
N GLN A 41 -18.00 2.24 -2.16
CA GLN A 41 -17.56 2.82 -0.88
C GLN A 41 -16.18 2.29 -0.42
N VAL A 42 -15.44 1.62 -1.31
CA VAL A 42 -14.12 1.07 -1.03
C VAL A 42 -13.07 1.63 -1.98
N ALA A 43 -11.81 1.57 -1.60
CA ALA A 43 -10.68 1.83 -2.49
C ALA A 43 -9.99 0.50 -2.80
N LEU A 44 -10.01 0.10 -4.07
CA LEU A 44 -9.35 -1.07 -4.60
C LEU A 44 -8.01 -0.67 -5.21
N TRP A 45 -6.94 -1.36 -4.82
CA TRP A 45 -5.58 -1.11 -5.29
C TRP A 45 -5.02 -2.36 -5.93
N ASP A 46 -4.59 -2.25 -7.16
CA ASP A 46 -3.84 -3.29 -7.87
C ASP A 46 -2.31 -3.06 -7.76
N GLU A 47 -1.54 -3.99 -8.31
CA GLU A 47 -0.07 -3.90 -8.32
C GLU A 47 0.46 -2.66 -9.05
N ALA A 48 -0.22 -2.22 -10.11
CA ALA A 48 0.18 -1.04 -10.88
C ALA A 48 -0.02 0.24 -10.05
N MET A 49 -1.14 0.37 -9.35
CA MET A 49 -1.43 1.51 -8.48
C MET A 49 -0.47 1.56 -7.28
N LEU A 50 -0.20 0.41 -6.66
CA LEU A 50 0.77 0.31 -5.56
C LEU A 50 2.19 0.65 -6.03
N GLY A 51 2.57 0.20 -7.23
CA GLY A 51 3.87 0.48 -7.83
C GLY A 51 4.06 1.92 -8.32
N ALA A 52 2.98 2.67 -8.51
CA ALA A 52 3.03 4.09 -8.86
C ALA A 52 3.26 5.02 -7.65
N LEU A 53 3.17 4.49 -6.42
CA LEU A 53 3.49 5.25 -5.21
C LEU A 53 5.00 5.36 -5.01
N PRO A 54 5.48 6.42 -4.32
CA PRO A 54 6.85 6.47 -3.84
C PRO A 54 7.19 5.24 -3.00
N GLU A 55 8.30 4.59 -3.29
CA GLU A 55 8.79 3.45 -2.51
C GLU A 55 9.93 3.87 -1.59
N TYR A 56 9.92 3.30 -0.39
CA TYR A 56 10.93 3.54 0.65
C TYR A 56 11.52 2.21 1.11
N GLU A 57 12.64 2.26 1.79
CA GLU A 57 13.33 1.08 2.32
C GLU A 57 13.48 1.18 3.84
N ILE A 58 13.28 0.05 4.52
CA ILE A 58 13.58 -0.16 5.94
C ILE A 58 14.47 -1.40 6.04
N THR A 59 15.69 -1.23 6.54
CA THR A 59 16.55 -2.36 6.91
C THR A 59 16.44 -2.58 8.41
N THR A 60 15.96 -3.75 8.82
CA THR A 60 15.70 -4.05 10.23
C THR A 60 15.76 -5.55 10.52
N ARG A 61 16.15 -5.90 11.77
CA ARG A 61 15.99 -7.25 12.30
C ARG A 61 14.56 -7.49 12.71
N THR A 62 14.12 -8.72 12.54
CA THR A 62 12.78 -9.16 12.94
C THR A 62 12.87 -10.55 13.56
N PRO A 63 11.85 -10.99 14.33
CA PRO A 63 11.85 -12.35 14.89
C PRO A 63 11.72 -13.48 13.86
N TRP A 64 11.44 -13.16 12.61
CA TRP A 64 11.15 -14.15 11.54
C TRP A 64 12.34 -14.44 10.62
N TYR A 65 13.45 -13.72 10.78
CA TYR A 65 14.67 -13.87 9.99
C TYR A 65 15.88 -13.79 10.89
N ASP A 66 16.90 -14.62 10.62
CA ASP A 66 18.14 -14.66 11.40
C ASP A 66 18.95 -13.36 11.26
N ASP A 67 18.94 -12.79 10.05
CA ASP A 67 19.66 -11.55 9.72
C ASP A 67 18.70 -10.38 9.48
N ALA A 68 19.25 -9.16 9.56
CA ALA A 68 18.53 -7.96 9.15
C ALA A 68 18.16 -8.06 7.66
N LYS A 69 16.91 -7.66 7.32
CA LYS A 69 16.38 -7.66 5.96
C LYS A 69 16.06 -6.24 5.52
N THR A 70 16.21 -5.98 4.23
CA THR A 70 15.80 -4.73 3.61
C THR A 70 14.42 -4.92 2.99
N PHE A 71 13.43 -4.29 3.60
CA PHE A 71 12.03 -4.26 3.15
C PHE A 71 11.82 -3.03 2.30
N ARG A 72 11.12 -3.16 1.17
CA ARG A 72 10.83 -2.05 0.27
C ARG A 72 9.36 -2.03 -0.13
N GLY A 73 8.77 -0.82 -0.13
CA GLY A 73 7.38 -0.57 -0.53
C GLY A 73 6.94 0.84 -0.19
N PRO A 74 5.67 1.20 -0.47
CA PRO A 74 5.10 2.47 -0.09
C PRO A 74 4.93 2.58 1.42
N ARG A 75 4.93 3.82 1.93
CA ARG A 75 4.51 4.09 3.31
C ARG A 75 3.02 3.89 3.45
N LEU A 76 2.60 3.31 4.57
CA LEU A 76 1.18 3.19 4.89
C LEU A 76 0.51 4.57 4.96
N SER A 77 1.20 5.60 5.47
CA SER A 77 0.71 6.98 5.52
C SER A 77 0.37 7.55 4.14
N ASP A 78 1.16 7.22 3.10
CA ASP A 78 0.94 7.73 1.75
C ASP A 78 -0.34 7.11 1.14
N ILE A 79 -0.57 5.82 1.39
CA ILE A 79 -1.78 5.12 0.96
C ILE A 79 -3.00 5.68 1.69
N LEU A 80 -2.92 5.85 3.02
CA LEU A 80 -4.01 6.42 3.83
C LEU A 80 -4.37 7.85 3.39
N ALA A 81 -3.37 8.68 3.06
CA ALA A 81 -3.58 10.01 2.52
C ALA A 81 -4.29 9.97 1.16
N LYS A 82 -3.92 9.04 0.27
CA LYS A 82 -4.54 8.88 -1.06
C LYS A 82 -6.02 8.50 -0.99
N VAL A 83 -6.43 7.71 -0.01
CA VAL A 83 -7.84 7.33 0.18
C VAL A 83 -8.60 8.33 1.07
N GLY A 84 -7.93 9.38 1.56
CA GLY A 84 -8.55 10.36 2.46
C GLY A 84 -9.03 9.72 3.75
N ALA A 85 -8.20 8.87 4.36
CA ALA A 85 -8.54 8.18 5.60
C ALA A 85 -8.79 9.17 6.74
N ASN A 86 -9.93 9.02 7.42
CA ASN A 86 -10.38 9.90 8.49
C ASN A 86 -10.87 9.09 9.71
N GLY A 87 -9.96 8.32 10.30
CA GLY A 87 -10.22 7.49 11.47
C GLY A 87 -9.09 7.58 12.49
N THR A 88 -9.21 6.82 13.56
CA THR A 88 -8.20 6.74 14.64
C THR A 88 -7.51 5.41 14.74
N GLN A 89 -8.13 4.36 14.21
CA GLN A 89 -7.63 2.99 14.21
C GLN A 89 -7.68 2.37 12.82
N LEU A 90 -6.82 1.38 12.62
CA LEU A 90 -6.81 0.52 11.45
C LEU A 90 -6.99 -0.92 11.91
N THR A 91 -7.95 -1.61 11.32
CA THR A 91 -8.02 -3.07 11.36
C THR A 91 -7.47 -3.61 10.06
N ILE A 92 -6.37 -4.37 10.14
CA ILE A 92 -5.67 -4.95 8.98
C ILE A 92 -5.90 -6.45 8.98
N THR A 93 -6.39 -6.97 7.85
CA THR A 93 -6.75 -8.37 7.67
C THR A 93 -5.88 -9.01 6.59
N ALA A 94 -5.38 -10.20 6.88
CA ALA A 94 -4.62 -11.04 5.95
C ALA A 94 -5.54 -11.93 5.11
N LEU A 95 -4.97 -12.61 4.11
CA LEU A 95 -5.68 -13.55 3.23
C LEU A 95 -6.30 -14.76 3.94
N ASN A 96 -5.82 -15.10 5.13
CA ASN A 96 -6.32 -16.20 5.97
C ASN A 96 -7.27 -15.71 7.06
N ASP A 97 -7.84 -14.51 6.93
CA ASP A 97 -8.75 -13.84 7.86
C ASP A 97 -8.13 -13.49 9.24
N TYR A 98 -6.82 -13.69 9.43
CA TYR A 98 -6.15 -13.18 10.61
C TYR A 98 -6.14 -11.65 10.58
N SER A 99 -6.52 -11.04 11.70
CA SER A 99 -6.64 -9.58 11.78
C SER A 99 -5.90 -9.03 12.99
N ILE A 100 -5.35 -7.85 12.83
CA ILE A 100 -4.74 -7.06 13.89
C ILE A 100 -5.31 -5.64 13.88
N THR A 101 -5.18 -4.96 15.02
CA THR A 101 -5.57 -3.56 15.15
C THR A 101 -4.37 -2.72 15.58
N LEU A 102 -4.23 -1.54 14.97
CA LEU A 102 -3.21 -0.56 15.36
C LEU A 102 -3.76 0.87 15.26
N PRO A 103 -3.21 1.82 16.06
CA PRO A 103 -3.55 3.23 15.92
C PRO A 103 -3.08 3.77 14.56
N ILE A 104 -3.92 4.56 13.89
CA ILE A 104 -3.55 5.19 12.61
C ILE A 104 -2.32 6.11 12.76
N SER A 105 -2.10 6.65 13.96
CA SER A 105 -0.92 7.47 14.29
C SER A 105 0.42 6.73 14.14
N ASP A 106 0.44 5.41 14.27
CA ASP A 106 1.67 4.61 14.06
C ASP A 106 2.20 4.78 12.63
N ALA A 107 1.31 4.93 11.63
CA ALA A 107 1.69 5.13 10.24
C ALA A 107 2.60 6.34 10.04
N ASN A 108 2.27 7.45 10.69
CA ASN A 108 3.06 8.69 10.62
C ASN A 108 4.26 8.68 11.59
N LYS A 109 4.04 8.20 12.83
CA LYS A 109 5.06 8.23 13.87
C LYS A 109 6.27 7.37 13.51
N TYR A 110 6.05 6.17 13.00
CA TYR A 110 7.11 5.20 12.73
C TYR A 110 7.41 5.03 11.24
N GLN A 111 6.69 5.73 10.35
CA GLN A 111 6.89 5.65 8.90
C GLN A 111 6.85 4.20 8.40
N ILE A 112 5.89 3.41 8.92
CA ILE A 112 5.76 1.99 8.61
C ILE A 112 5.47 1.76 7.12
N LEU A 113 6.02 0.66 6.58
CA LEU A 113 5.85 0.31 5.16
C LEU A 113 4.82 -0.80 4.98
N LEU A 114 4.13 -0.75 3.86
CA LEU A 114 3.55 -1.90 3.20
C LEU A 114 4.59 -2.45 2.21
N ALA A 115 5.45 -3.34 2.69
CA ALA A 115 6.52 -3.91 1.90
C ALA A 115 5.97 -4.81 0.80
N ARG A 116 6.52 -4.66 -0.41
CA ARG A 116 6.25 -5.44 -1.63
C ARG A 116 7.42 -6.32 -2.01
N SER A 117 8.60 -6.05 -1.46
CA SER A 117 9.80 -6.86 -1.67
C SER A 117 10.68 -6.92 -0.41
N ILE A 118 11.49 -7.97 -0.31
CA ILE A 118 12.53 -8.17 0.71
C ILE A 118 13.82 -8.48 -0.02
N ASP A 119 14.92 -7.78 0.33
CA ASP A 119 16.24 -7.92 -0.30
C ASP A 119 16.16 -7.88 -1.85
N LYS A 120 15.30 -6.98 -2.38
CA LYS A 120 15.00 -6.79 -3.81
C LYS A 120 14.21 -7.93 -4.48
N ILE A 121 13.79 -8.95 -3.73
CA ILE A 121 12.97 -10.04 -4.24
C ILE A 121 11.49 -9.69 -3.98
N PRO A 122 10.65 -9.59 -5.02
CA PRO A 122 9.22 -9.35 -4.85
C PRO A 122 8.56 -10.43 -3.97
N LEU A 123 7.66 -9.99 -3.09
CA LEU A 123 6.92 -10.91 -2.21
C LEU A 123 5.83 -11.65 -3.00
N SER A 124 5.87 -12.97 -2.94
CA SER A 124 4.77 -13.82 -3.39
C SER A 124 3.85 -14.18 -2.22
N VAL A 125 2.63 -14.64 -2.50
CA VAL A 125 1.71 -15.13 -1.45
C VAL A 125 2.34 -16.24 -0.62
N ARG A 126 3.21 -17.08 -1.21
CA ARG A 126 3.94 -18.15 -0.49
C ARG A 126 4.99 -17.60 0.48
N ASP A 127 5.51 -16.40 0.18
CA ASP A 127 6.63 -15.77 0.90
C ASP A 127 6.19 -14.47 1.57
N LYS A 128 5.08 -14.49 2.29
CA LYS A 128 4.53 -13.36 3.05
C LYS A 128 3.95 -12.21 2.21
N GLY A 129 3.77 -12.38 0.88
CA GLY A 129 3.12 -11.41 0.00
C GLY A 129 1.60 -11.54 -0.09
N PRO A 130 0.95 -10.65 -0.82
CA PRO A 130 1.55 -9.61 -1.64
C PRO A 130 2.13 -8.42 -0.85
N LEU A 131 1.63 -8.16 0.37
CA LEU A 131 1.99 -7.03 1.20
C LEU A 131 2.34 -7.48 2.63
N PHE A 132 3.39 -6.86 3.18
CA PHE A 132 3.85 -7.10 4.55
C PHE A 132 4.02 -5.77 5.29
N LEU A 133 3.29 -5.57 6.40
CA LEU A 133 3.41 -4.40 7.25
C LEU A 133 4.68 -4.48 8.10
N ILE A 134 5.60 -3.54 7.89
CA ILE A 134 6.91 -3.52 8.56
C ILE A 134 7.12 -2.24 9.33
N TYR A 135 7.50 -2.40 10.61
CA TYR A 135 8.00 -1.35 11.49
C TYR A 135 9.54 -1.30 11.45
N PRO A 136 10.16 -0.12 11.62
CA PRO A 136 11.61 0.03 11.71
C PRO A 136 12.13 -0.35 13.12
N PHE A 137 12.09 -1.64 13.45
CA PHE A 137 12.39 -2.16 14.80
C PHE A 137 13.79 -1.81 15.31
N ASP A 138 14.80 -1.69 14.41
CA ASP A 138 16.14 -1.34 14.81
C ASP A 138 16.32 0.17 15.05
N GLN A 139 15.47 0.99 14.44
CA GLN A 139 15.51 2.45 14.59
C GLN A 139 14.85 2.91 15.90
N TYR A 140 13.83 2.19 16.38
CA TYR A 140 13.07 2.55 17.58
C TYR A 140 13.08 1.38 18.58
N PRO A 141 13.88 1.46 19.67
CA PRO A 141 13.97 0.38 20.67
C PRO A 141 12.62 -0.02 21.29
N GLU A 142 11.68 0.95 21.45
CA GLU A 142 10.35 0.70 21.98
C GLU A 142 9.50 -0.22 21.11
N LEU A 143 9.85 -0.41 19.83
CA LEU A 143 9.14 -1.33 18.94
C LEU A 143 9.53 -2.81 19.15
N ARG A 144 10.63 -3.08 19.87
CA ARG A 144 11.17 -4.44 20.05
C ARG A 144 10.45 -5.20 21.17
N ASN A 145 9.15 -5.41 21.00
CA ASN A 145 8.34 -6.14 21.94
C ASN A 145 7.18 -6.90 21.24
N LYS A 146 6.51 -7.78 21.99
CA LYS A 146 5.44 -8.64 21.46
C LYS A 146 4.27 -7.86 20.83
N LEU A 147 3.96 -6.65 21.32
CA LEU A 147 2.86 -5.84 20.80
C LEU A 147 3.13 -5.44 19.35
N TYR A 148 4.29 -4.83 19.08
CA TYR A 148 4.64 -4.34 17.75
C TYR A 148 5.02 -5.48 16.80
N TYR A 149 5.66 -6.54 17.28
CA TYR A 149 5.86 -7.74 16.48
C TYR A 149 4.51 -8.34 16.05
N GLY A 150 3.50 -8.35 16.92
CA GLY A 150 2.17 -8.82 16.60
C GLY A 150 1.41 -7.91 15.61
N ARG A 151 1.77 -6.63 15.50
CA ARG A 151 1.21 -5.70 14.52
C ARG A 151 1.83 -5.84 13.12
N ALA A 152 3.02 -6.42 13.02
CA ALA A 152 3.67 -6.65 11.73
C ALA A 152 3.06 -7.89 11.05
N ILE A 153 1.95 -7.68 10.38
CA ILE A 153 1.16 -8.69 9.68
C ILE A 153 1.59 -8.80 8.20
N TRP A 154 1.57 -10.01 7.66
CA TRP A 154 1.84 -10.30 6.25
C TRP A 154 0.63 -10.88 5.53
N GLN A 155 0.74 -11.05 4.20
CA GLN A 155 -0.35 -11.49 3.32
C GLN A 155 -1.59 -10.59 3.42
N ILE A 156 -1.37 -9.29 3.54
CA ILE A 156 -2.45 -8.31 3.73
C ILE A 156 -3.36 -8.28 2.51
N SER A 157 -4.67 -8.34 2.76
CA SER A 157 -5.72 -8.22 1.75
C SER A 157 -6.62 -7.00 1.97
N THR A 158 -6.86 -6.61 3.24
CA THR A 158 -7.80 -5.54 3.58
C THR A 158 -7.28 -4.65 4.70
N ILE A 159 -7.53 -3.35 4.57
CA ILE A 159 -7.36 -2.34 5.63
C ILE A 159 -8.71 -1.66 5.85
N LYS A 160 -9.25 -1.74 7.07
CA LYS A 160 -10.45 -1.01 7.47
C LYS A 160 -10.03 0.17 8.34
N VAL A 161 -10.48 1.36 7.96
CA VAL A 161 -10.28 2.62 8.72
C VAL A 161 -11.46 2.84 9.64
N GLU A 162 -11.20 3.02 10.97
CA GLU A 162 -12.21 3.17 12.02
C GLU A 162 -11.97 4.40 12.90
#